data_a0b8607d6c29d5cf59446f45bd87110b
#
_entry.id   a0b8607d6c29d5cf59446f45bd87110b
#
_cell.length_a   1.000
_cell.length_b   1.000
_cell.length_c   1.000
_cell.angle_alpha   90.00
_cell.angle_beta   90.00
_cell.angle_gamma   90.00
#
_symmetry.space_group_name_H-M   'P 1'
#
loop_
_entity.id
_entity.type
_entity.pdbx_description
1 polymer ?
#
loop_
_entity_poly.entity_id
_entity_poly.type
_entity_poly.pdbx_seq_one_letter_code
_entity_poly.pdbx_strand_id
1 'polypeptide(L)'
;MNVNKYNSEGYYDPTAYEALTIIDREILQRRYTRPRRYMPKVYICSPFRGDVANNVIKTRAYCSFAVKQGRIPFASHLLFPQFMSDSDPNERNLALFMALVYLDCCKECWVFGDTISEGMENEIKYANRKNIPVRYFTEDCKEVFQ
;
A
#
# COMPACT_ATOMS: atom_id res chain seq x y z
N MET A 1 -4.26 3.08 -17.17
CA MET A 1 -3.50 2.84 -18.42
C MET A 1 -3.46 4.12 -19.24
N ASN A 2 -2.31 4.55 -19.69
CA ASN A 2 -2.22 5.72 -20.56
C ASN A 2 -2.54 5.25 -22.00
N VAL A 3 -3.76 5.51 -22.45
CA VAL A 3 -4.18 5.10 -23.80
C VAL A 3 -3.69 6.16 -24.79
N ASN A 4 -2.87 5.74 -25.74
CA ASN A 4 -2.36 6.63 -26.76
C ASN A 4 -3.44 6.88 -27.82
N LYS A 5 -3.66 8.15 -28.19
CA LYS A 5 -4.60 8.57 -29.24
C LYS A 5 -4.07 8.34 -30.66
N TYR A 6 -2.83 7.98 -30.77
CA TYR A 6 -2.13 7.78 -32.04
C TYR A 6 -1.67 6.33 -32.15
N ASN A 7 -1.78 5.77 -33.36
CA ASN A 7 -1.29 4.42 -33.64
C ASN A 7 0.25 4.38 -33.67
N SER A 8 0.82 3.18 -33.88
CA SER A 8 2.28 2.98 -33.92
C SER A 8 2.98 3.76 -35.04
N GLU A 9 2.23 4.23 -36.04
CA GLU A 9 2.74 5.04 -37.16
C GLU A 9 2.55 6.54 -36.94
N GLY A 10 1.99 6.94 -35.77
CA GLY A 10 1.79 8.33 -35.41
C GLY A 10 0.49 8.96 -35.93
N TYR A 11 -0.41 8.17 -36.55
CA TYR A 11 -1.71 8.65 -36.98
C TYR A 11 -2.74 8.61 -35.88
N TYR A 12 -3.63 9.63 -35.84
CA TYR A 12 -4.73 9.67 -34.90
C TYR A 12 -5.74 8.55 -35.18
N ASP A 13 -5.89 7.64 -34.21
CA ASP A 13 -6.83 6.52 -34.29
C ASP A 13 -7.92 6.67 -33.20
N PRO A 14 -9.01 7.37 -33.53
CA PRO A 14 -10.10 7.60 -32.58
C PRO A 14 -10.82 6.31 -32.20
N THR A 15 -10.92 5.35 -33.10
CA THR A 15 -11.68 4.11 -32.88
C THR A 15 -11.03 3.22 -31.83
N ALA A 16 -9.72 3.00 -31.96
CA ALA A 16 -8.97 2.25 -30.96
C ALA A 16 -8.93 2.97 -29.61
N TYR A 17 -8.74 4.29 -29.63
CA TYR A 17 -8.75 5.12 -28.41
C TYR A 17 -10.08 5.07 -27.70
N GLU A 18 -11.21 5.22 -28.43
CA GLU A 18 -12.55 5.17 -27.85
C GLU A 18 -12.87 3.79 -27.27
N ALA A 19 -12.56 2.72 -28.00
CA ALA A 19 -12.78 1.35 -27.52
C ALA A 19 -12.01 1.06 -26.22
N LEU A 20 -10.74 1.43 -26.15
CA LEU A 20 -9.92 1.25 -24.94
C LEU A 20 -10.42 2.12 -23.78
N THR A 21 -10.87 3.34 -24.06
CA THR A 21 -11.45 4.23 -23.03
C THR A 21 -12.77 3.68 -22.48
N ILE A 22 -13.60 3.04 -23.31
CA ILE A 22 -14.84 2.38 -22.88
C ILE A 22 -14.49 1.19 -21.98
N ILE A 23 -13.53 0.35 -22.37
CA ILE A 23 -13.07 -0.80 -21.59
C ILE A 23 -12.53 -0.34 -20.21
N ASP A 24 -11.70 0.70 -20.18
CA ASP A 24 -11.17 1.23 -18.92
C ASP A 24 -12.29 1.77 -18.02
N ARG A 25 -13.29 2.47 -18.59
CA ARG A 25 -14.48 2.94 -17.86
C ARG A 25 -15.30 1.78 -17.29
N GLU A 26 -15.54 0.74 -18.07
CA GLU A 26 -16.27 -0.44 -17.62
C GLU A 26 -15.54 -1.18 -16.49
N ILE A 27 -14.21 -1.33 -16.60
CA ILE A 27 -13.38 -1.93 -15.55
C ILE A 27 -13.45 -1.10 -14.27
N LEU A 28 -13.31 0.22 -14.36
CA LEU A 28 -13.44 1.13 -13.22
C LEU A 28 -14.85 1.06 -12.62
N GLN A 29 -15.89 1.10 -13.45
CA GLN A 29 -17.27 1.02 -13.00
C GLN A 29 -17.57 -0.30 -12.28
N ARG A 30 -17.09 -1.44 -12.80
CA ARG A 30 -17.19 -2.75 -12.13
C ARG A 30 -16.50 -2.76 -10.77
N ARG A 31 -15.36 -2.06 -10.61
CA ARG A 31 -14.66 -1.93 -9.32
C ARG A 31 -15.48 -1.14 -8.31
N TYR A 32 -16.15 -0.06 -8.73
CA TYR A 32 -16.92 0.83 -7.84
C TYR A 32 -18.37 0.39 -7.62
N THR A 33 -18.96 -0.39 -8.51
CA THR A 33 -20.36 -0.85 -8.42
C THR A 33 -20.52 -2.24 -7.79
N ARG A 34 -19.42 -2.95 -7.51
CA ARG A 34 -19.51 -4.18 -6.72
C ARG A 34 -20.16 -3.86 -5.37
N PRO A 35 -21.10 -4.72 -4.88
CA PRO A 35 -21.64 -4.55 -3.55
C PRO A 35 -20.49 -4.38 -2.56
N ARG A 36 -20.53 -3.31 -1.76
CA ARG A 36 -19.51 -3.07 -0.74
C ARG A 36 -19.57 -4.20 0.26
N ARG A 37 -18.72 -5.19 0.08
CA ARG A 37 -18.50 -6.24 1.06
C ARG A 37 -17.61 -5.70 2.16
N TYR A 38 -17.69 -6.32 3.34
CA TYR A 38 -16.73 -6.09 4.41
C TYR A 38 -15.30 -6.27 3.86
N MET A 39 -14.50 -5.23 4.00
CA MET A 39 -13.09 -5.25 3.64
C MET A 39 -12.26 -5.09 4.91
N PRO A 40 -11.49 -6.12 5.31
CA PRO A 40 -10.64 -6.01 6.48
C PRO A 40 -9.54 -4.96 6.30
N LYS A 41 -9.23 -4.24 7.38
CA LYS A 41 -8.10 -3.31 7.43
C LYS A 41 -6.81 -4.09 7.63
N VAL A 42 -5.77 -3.75 6.88
CA VAL A 42 -4.43 -4.31 7.04
C VAL A 42 -3.40 -3.21 7.23
N TYR A 43 -2.48 -3.44 8.14
CA TYR A 43 -1.35 -2.56 8.37
C TYR A 43 -0.20 -2.95 7.44
N ILE A 44 0.32 -1.99 6.69
CA ILE A 44 1.46 -2.19 5.79
C ILE A 44 2.74 -1.84 6.54
N CYS A 45 3.49 -2.86 6.90
CA CYS A 45 4.77 -2.76 7.57
C CYS A 45 5.89 -2.86 6.52
N SER A 46 6.59 -1.77 6.26
CA SER A 46 7.62 -1.68 5.22
C SER A 46 8.72 -0.68 5.58
N PRO A 47 9.92 -0.76 4.97
CA PRO A 47 10.99 0.19 5.21
C PRO A 47 10.60 1.62 4.81
N PHE A 48 11.08 2.62 5.57
CA PHE A 48 10.92 4.03 5.24
C PHE A 48 12.26 4.74 5.12
N ARG A 49 13.12 4.64 6.14
CA ARG A 49 14.42 5.31 6.20
C ARG A 49 15.41 4.74 5.19
N GLY A 50 16.43 5.53 4.87
CA GLY A 50 17.41 5.22 3.86
C GLY A 50 17.01 5.89 2.54
N ASP A 51 16.70 5.13 1.53
CA ASP A 51 16.16 5.62 0.24
C ASP A 51 14.65 5.89 0.36
N VAL A 52 14.31 7.01 1.00
CA VAL A 52 12.92 7.40 1.30
C VAL A 52 12.07 7.46 0.03
N ALA A 53 12.57 8.05 -1.04
CA ALA A 53 11.82 8.20 -2.29
C ALA A 53 11.44 6.83 -2.89
N ASN A 54 12.38 5.90 -2.95
CA ASN A 54 12.14 4.55 -3.44
C ASN A 54 11.23 3.75 -2.50
N ASN A 55 11.44 3.87 -1.18
CA ASN A 55 10.61 3.21 -0.18
C ASN A 55 9.15 3.68 -0.24
N VAL A 56 8.91 4.95 -0.50
CA VAL A 56 7.55 5.49 -0.71
C VAL A 56 6.90 4.89 -1.95
N ILE A 57 7.63 4.79 -3.06
CA ILE A 57 7.13 4.17 -4.30
C ILE A 57 6.77 2.70 -4.05
N LYS A 58 7.64 1.95 -3.38
CA LYS A 58 7.38 0.54 -3.02
C LYS A 58 6.16 0.41 -2.11
N THR A 59 6.06 1.25 -1.08
CA THR A 59 4.92 1.22 -0.14
C THR A 59 3.59 1.50 -0.84
N ARG A 60 3.57 2.44 -1.79
CA ARG A 60 2.38 2.67 -2.64
C ARG A 60 1.98 1.42 -3.42
N ALA A 61 2.95 0.70 -3.97
CA ALA A 61 2.70 -0.56 -4.66
C ALA A 61 2.13 -1.64 -3.73
N TYR A 62 2.63 -1.74 -2.49
CA TYR A 62 2.12 -2.66 -1.48
C TYR A 62 0.67 -2.34 -1.09
N CYS A 63 0.35 -1.06 -0.93
CA CYS A 63 -1.03 -0.62 -0.69
C CYS A 63 -1.94 -0.98 -1.87
N SER A 64 -1.51 -0.76 -3.10
CA SER A 64 -2.26 -1.13 -4.30
C SER A 64 -2.49 -2.64 -4.37
N PHE A 65 -1.49 -3.44 -4.03
CA PHE A 65 -1.62 -4.89 -3.91
C PHE A 65 -2.68 -5.29 -2.87
N ALA A 66 -2.66 -4.69 -1.68
CA ALA A 66 -3.64 -4.96 -0.63
C ALA A 66 -5.07 -4.66 -1.09
N VAL A 67 -5.30 -3.54 -1.79
CA VAL A 67 -6.61 -3.21 -2.37
C VAL A 67 -7.05 -4.26 -3.38
N LYS A 68 -6.17 -4.75 -4.23
CA LYS A 68 -6.46 -5.84 -5.18
C LYS A 68 -6.83 -7.14 -4.48
N GLN A 69 -6.31 -7.37 -3.27
CA GLN A 69 -6.65 -8.51 -2.42
C GLN A 69 -7.93 -8.28 -1.58
N GLY A 70 -8.65 -7.18 -1.81
CA GLY A 70 -9.87 -6.86 -1.08
C GLY A 70 -9.64 -6.38 0.35
N ARG A 71 -8.52 -5.75 0.61
CA ARG A 71 -8.14 -5.18 1.91
C ARG A 71 -8.12 -3.66 1.88
N ILE A 72 -8.33 -3.04 3.03
CA ILE A 72 -8.13 -1.59 3.21
C ILE A 72 -6.75 -1.40 3.83
N PRO A 73 -5.74 -0.91 3.07
CA PRO A 73 -4.40 -0.73 3.58
C PRO A 73 -4.27 0.55 4.39
N PHE A 74 -3.45 0.48 5.44
CA PHE A 74 -2.90 1.64 6.12
C PHE A 74 -1.37 1.54 6.14
N ALA A 75 -0.69 2.58 5.66
CA ALA A 75 0.75 2.71 5.70
C ALA A 75 1.13 4.04 6.37
N SER A 76 1.70 3.97 7.56
CA SER A 76 2.09 5.16 8.35
C SER A 76 3.04 6.08 7.59
N HIS A 77 3.95 5.50 6.81
CA HIS A 77 4.96 6.23 6.03
C HIS A 77 4.40 7.01 4.84
N LEU A 78 3.17 6.71 4.41
CA LEU A 78 2.48 7.46 3.38
C LEU A 78 1.61 8.60 3.94
N LEU A 79 1.33 8.57 5.22
CA LEU A 79 0.43 9.54 5.87
C LEU A 79 1.19 10.57 6.70
N PHE A 80 1.84 10.14 7.77
CA PHE A 80 2.42 11.05 8.76
C PHE A 80 3.51 11.98 8.21
N PRO A 81 4.42 11.56 7.30
CA PRO A 81 5.41 12.47 6.73
C PRO A 81 4.84 13.63 5.91
N GLN A 82 3.55 13.60 5.57
CA GLN A 82 2.88 14.71 4.87
C GLN A 82 2.72 15.95 5.75
N PHE A 83 2.73 15.79 7.08
CA PHE A 83 2.48 16.87 8.03
C PHE A 83 3.28 16.76 9.33
N MET A 84 4.16 15.78 9.45
CA MET A 84 5.06 15.58 10.59
C MET A 84 6.49 15.35 10.12
N SER A 85 7.46 15.83 10.91
CA SER A 85 8.89 15.68 10.62
C SER A 85 9.46 14.41 11.24
N ASP A 86 10.02 13.51 10.40
CA ASP A 86 10.76 12.34 10.89
C ASP A 86 12.13 12.70 11.48
N SER A 87 12.62 13.91 11.22
CA SER A 87 13.88 14.43 11.77
C SER A 87 13.74 15.02 13.17
N ASP A 88 12.53 15.44 13.57
CA ASP A 88 12.25 15.87 14.95
C ASP A 88 11.95 14.64 15.83
N PRO A 89 12.75 14.37 16.87
CA PRO A 89 12.56 13.21 17.73
C PRO A 89 11.19 13.16 18.41
N ASN A 90 10.61 14.30 18.77
CA ASN A 90 9.30 14.36 19.42
C ASN A 90 8.18 14.02 18.45
N GLU A 91 8.20 14.62 17.26
CA GLU A 91 7.21 14.32 16.22
C GLU A 91 7.33 12.86 15.74
N ARG A 92 8.56 12.38 15.58
CA ARG A 92 8.81 10.98 15.22
C ARG A 92 8.25 10.01 16.25
N ASN A 93 8.51 10.24 17.53
CA ASN A 93 8.02 9.37 18.60
C ASN A 93 6.48 9.37 18.66
N LEU A 94 5.87 10.54 18.46
CA LEU A 94 4.41 10.64 18.39
C LEU A 94 3.86 9.90 17.18
N ALA A 95 4.49 10.03 16.01
CA ALA A 95 4.09 9.32 14.80
C ALA A 95 4.20 7.79 14.97
N LEU A 96 5.26 7.29 15.60
CA LEU A 96 5.42 5.87 15.91
C LEU A 96 4.32 5.37 16.84
N PHE A 97 3.97 6.14 17.86
CA PHE A 97 2.86 5.79 18.76
C PHE A 97 1.51 5.76 18.01
N MET A 98 1.22 6.78 17.20
CA MET A 98 -0.02 6.83 16.43
C MET A 98 -0.10 5.68 15.41
N ALA A 99 1.03 5.27 14.82
CA ALA A 99 1.08 4.11 13.94
C ALA A 99 0.66 2.82 14.66
N LEU A 100 1.10 2.61 15.90
CA LEU A 100 0.68 1.46 16.71
C LEU A 100 -0.82 1.51 17.06
N VAL A 101 -1.39 2.68 17.27
CA VAL A 101 -2.84 2.85 17.48
C VAL A 101 -3.61 2.41 16.23
N TYR A 102 -3.14 2.76 15.03
CA TYR A 102 -3.73 2.28 13.78
C TYR A 102 -3.55 0.78 13.59
N LEU A 103 -2.39 0.24 13.97
CA LEU A 103 -2.14 -1.20 13.92
C LEU A 103 -3.13 -1.98 14.79
N ASP A 104 -3.46 -1.46 15.97
CA ASP A 104 -4.50 -2.03 16.84
C ASP A 104 -5.88 -2.13 16.16
N CYS A 105 -6.16 -1.23 15.23
CA CYS A 105 -7.42 -1.21 14.47
C CYS A 105 -7.41 -2.16 13.26
N CYS A 106 -6.27 -2.72 12.92
CA CYS A 106 -6.11 -3.61 11.77
C CYS A 106 -6.36 -5.08 12.14
N LYS A 107 -6.81 -5.85 11.16
CA LYS A 107 -7.05 -7.29 11.32
C LYS A 107 -5.80 -8.12 11.08
N GLU A 108 -4.88 -7.61 10.28
CA GLU A 108 -3.61 -8.25 9.93
C GLU A 108 -2.51 -7.21 9.82
N CYS A 109 -1.27 -7.64 10.02
CA CYS A 109 -0.06 -6.87 9.73
C CYS A 109 0.67 -7.56 8.58
N TRP A 110 0.84 -6.84 7.47
CA TRP A 110 1.50 -7.33 6.28
C TRP A 110 2.90 -6.74 6.19
N VAL A 111 3.91 -7.58 6.28
CA VAL A 111 5.32 -7.20 6.27
C VAL A 111 5.91 -7.43 4.89
N PHE A 112 6.54 -6.42 4.32
CA PHE A 112 7.09 -6.45 2.97
C PHE A 112 8.60 -6.25 2.97
N GLY A 113 9.28 -7.01 2.11
CA GLY A 113 10.71 -6.91 1.86
C GLY A 113 11.53 -7.93 2.63
N ASP A 114 12.79 -8.06 2.24
CA ASP A 114 13.70 -9.06 2.80
C ASP A 114 14.43 -8.53 4.05
N THR A 115 14.47 -7.22 4.22
CA THR A 115 15.17 -6.56 5.33
C THR A 115 14.16 -5.98 6.31
N ILE A 116 14.26 -6.39 7.57
CA ILE A 116 13.44 -5.87 8.67
C ILE A 116 14.23 -4.76 9.37
N SER A 117 13.73 -3.53 9.31
CA SER A 117 14.30 -2.42 10.07
C SER A 117 13.88 -2.47 11.54
N GLU A 118 14.56 -1.71 12.40
CA GLU A 118 14.21 -1.60 13.83
C GLU A 118 12.74 -1.14 14.02
N GLY A 119 12.28 -0.18 13.22
CA GLY A 119 10.90 0.28 13.27
C GLY A 119 9.91 -0.82 12.90
N MET A 120 10.20 -1.57 11.85
CA MET A 120 9.39 -2.72 11.44
C MET A 120 9.38 -3.81 12.52
N GLU A 121 10.53 -4.09 13.14
CA GLU A 121 10.62 -5.08 14.21
C GLU A 121 9.72 -4.70 15.39
N ASN A 122 9.69 -3.43 15.77
CA ASN A 122 8.81 -2.93 16.84
C ASN A 122 7.33 -3.09 16.50
N GLU A 123 6.94 -2.82 15.26
CA GLU A 123 5.57 -3.02 14.77
C GLU A 123 5.18 -4.50 14.77
N ILE A 124 6.08 -5.40 14.32
CA ILE A 124 5.87 -6.85 14.32
C ILE A 124 5.73 -7.38 15.76
N LYS A 125 6.60 -6.96 16.68
CA LYS A 125 6.53 -7.32 18.10
C LYS A 125 5.20 -6.87 18.72
N TYR A 126 4.76 -5.66 18.38
CA TYR A 126 3.48 -5.14 18.85
C TYR A 126 2.31 -5.97 18.30
N ALA A 127 2.29 -6.27 17.01
CA ALA A 127 1.27 -7.10 16.39
C ALA A 127 1.18 -8.48 17.05
N ASN A 128 2.32 -9.13 17.26
CA ASN A 128 2.39 -10.43 17.94
C ASN A 128 1.85 -10.37 19.38
N ARG A 129 2.21 -9.34 20.14
CA ARG A 129 1.72 -9.14 21.50
C ARG A 129 0.21 -8.93 21.57
N LYS A 130 -0.36 -8.31 20.54
CA LYS A 130 -1.81 -8.05 20.43
C LYS A 130 -2.56 -9.19 19.73
N ASN A 131 -1.89 -10.29 19.39
CA ASN A 131 -2.45 -11.40 18.63
C ASN A 131 -3.02 -10.99 17.27
N ILE A 132 -2.42 -9.97 16.64
CA ILE A 132 -2.74 -9.58 15.26
C ILE A 132 -1.91 -10.48 14.34
N PRO A 133 -2.53 -11.25 13.43
CA PRO A 133 -1.81 -12.10 12.50
C PRO A 133 -0.82 -11.32 11.65
N VAL A 134 0.41 -11.82 11.55
CA VAL A 134 1.49 -11.23 10.76
C VAL A 134 1.72 -12.10 9.53
N ARG A 135 1.67 -11.49 8.35
CA ARG A 135 1.94 -12.16 7.07
C ARG A 135 3.13 -11.49 6.39
N TYR A 136 3.98 -12.30 5.76
CA TYR A 136 5.22 -11.83 5.14
C TYR A 136 5.12 -11.92 3.63
N PHE A 137 5.63 -10.90 2.95
CA PHE A 137 5.65 -10.80 1.48
C PHE A 137 7.02 -10.32 1.00
N THR A 138 7.42 -10.79 -0.17
CA THR A 138 8.57 -10.24 -0.90
C THR A 138 8.28 -8.83 -1.40
N GLU A 139 9.29 -8.13 -1.88
CA GLU A 139 9.11 -6.83 -2.57
C GLU A 139 8.20 -6.94 -3.81
N ASP A 140 8.11 -8.12 -4.43
CA ASP A 140 7.23 -8.42 -5.56
C ASP A 140 5.82 -8.88 -5.13
N CYS A 141 5.47 -8.67 -3.86
CA CYS A 141 4.17 -9.02 -3.29
C CYS A 141 3.83 -10.53 -3.35
N LYS A 142 4.84 -11.38 -3.26
CA LYS A 142 4.65 -12.83 -3.14
C LYS A 142 4.71 -13.23 -1.67
N GLU A 143 3.69 -13.94 -1.20
CA GLU A 143 3.64 -14.37 0.19
C GLU A 143 4.73 -15.40 0.49
N VAL A 144 5.37 -15.21 1.65
CA VAL A 144 6.40 -16.09 2.19
C VAL A 144 5.84 -16.74 3.45
N PHE A 145 5.75 -18.05 3.45
CA PHE A 145 5.33 -18.81 4.62
C PHE A 145 6.54 -19.13 5.50
N GLN A 146 6.46 -18.79 6.77
CA GLN A 146 7.48 -19.11 7.79
C GLN A 146 7.11 -20.37 8.54
#